data_b067f818b47cc5120b96d17c2e348319
#
_entry.id   b067f818b47cc5120b96d17c2e348319
#
_cell.length_a   1.000
_cell.length_b   1.000
_cell.length_c   1.000
_cell.angle_alpha   90.00
_cell.angle_beta   90.00
_cell.angle_gamma   90.00
#
_symmetry.space_group_name_H-M   'P 1'
#
loop_
_entity.id
_entity.type
_entity.pdbx_description
1 polymer ?
#
loop_
_entity_poly.entity_id
_entity_poly.type
_entity_poly.pdbx_seq_one_letter_code
_entity_poly.pdbx_strand_id
1 'polypeptide(L)'
;LAGASHFAFLDMTDLFERAFIVDTLPVTGLFVSFAYWFFLLALARDVIGGVRGLVRRKMGLPVEKRDLFTIVSTCFVAVFGIFFGITSTWNALSEPTVEPMTVAVRNLPPELEGFKVAQITDLHASNLFPAARTEAVVKAVNEAKPDLVLITGDFSDGPLDREAAVLQRDADLAPLSGLKAAYGIFGVTGNHEYIRPEREKLLEIIRRHGVVILENEAVSIAVKGRRVTVAGVDDLAAERTGAGRHDLAGTLTNLADDDLRILICLLYTSDAA
;
A
#
# COMPACT_ATOMS: atom_id res chain seq x y z
N LEU A 1 2.77 -14.65 -8.94
CA LEU A 1 4.11 -15.09 -8.48
C LEU A 1 4.62 -14.25 -7.31
N ALA A 2 4.34 -12.94 -7.25
CA ALA A 2 4.70 -12.09 -6.11
C ALA A 2 3.95 -12.49 -4.81
N GLY A 3 2.67 -12.88 -4.92
CA GLY A 3 1.89 -13.35 -3.77
C GLY A 3 2.37 -14.67 -3.18
N ALA A 4 2.81 -15.62 -4.01
CA ALA A 4 3.31 -16.91 -3.53
C ALA A 4 4.66 -16.79 -2.81
N SER A 5 5.54 -15.86 -3.24
CA SER A 5 6.81 -15.63 -2.56
C SER A 5 6.62 -14.94 -1.20
N HIS A 6 5.61 -14.10 -1.07
CA HIS A 6 5.27 -13.44 0.19
C HIS A 6 4.72 -14.45 1.23
N PHE A 7 3.85 -15.36 0.79
CA PHE A 7 3.35 -16.44 1.65
C PHE A 7 4.45 -17.41 2.10
N ALA A 8 5.32 -17.85 1.20
CA ALA A 8 6.44 -18.74 1.55
C ALA A 8 7.44 -18.06 2.50
N PHE A 9 7.60 -16.73 2.38
CA PHE A 9 8.47 -15.96 3.26
C PHE A 9 7.88 -15.82 4.67
N LEU A 10 6.58 -15.68 4.79
CA LEU A 10 5.88 -15.60 6.08
C LEU A 10 5.90 -16.94 6.85
N ASP A 11 5.80 -18.08 6.15
CA ASP A 11 5.93 -19.42 6.75
C ASP A 11 7.37 -19.73 7.20
N MET A 12 8.37 -19.22 6.50
CA MET A 12 9.76 -19.33 6.92
C MET A 12 10.09 -18.49 8.16
N THR A 13 9.29 -17.46 8.47
CA THR A 13 9.53 -16.60 9.63
C THR A 13 9.30 -17.30 10.96
N ASP A 14 8.54 -18.38 10.98
CA ASP A 14 8.34 -19.19 12.18
C ASP A 14 9.53 -20.15 12.49
N LEU A 15 10.39 -20.40 11.50
CA LEU A 15 11.57 -21.29 11.66
C LEU A 15 12.83 -20.58 12.18
N PHE A 16 12.94 -19.27 12.07
CA PHE A 16 14.10 -18.51 12.52
C PHE A 16 13.69 -17.50 13.59
N GLU A 17 14.50 -17.36 14.63
CA GLU A 17 14.24 -16.35 15.68
C GLU A 17 14.03 -14.96 15.07
N ARG A 18 12.92 -14.32 15.44
CA ARG A 18 12.42 -13.05 14.86
C ARG A 18 13.48 -11.94 14.78
N ALA A 19 14.41 -11.86 15.73
CA ALA A 19 15.45 -10.83 15.71
C ALA A 19 16.32 -10.90 14.44
N PHE A 20 16.73 -12.10 14.04
CA PHE A 20 17.56 -12.28 12.85
C PHE A 20 16.84 -11.86 11.56
N ILE A 21 15.52 -12.10 11.46
CA ILE A 21 14.74 -11.77 10.26
C ILE A 21 14.51 -10.27 10.15
N VAL A 22 14.16 -9.60 11.25
CA VAL A 22 13.94 -8.14 11.26
C VAL A 22 15.20 -7.40 10.79
N ASP A 23 16.37 -7.81 11.29
CA ASP A 23 17.64 -7.17 10.91
C ASP A 23 18.05 -7.50 9.46
N THR A 24 17.60 -8.64 8.91
CA THR A 24 17.95 -9.06 7.55
C THR A 24 16.92 -8.66 6.50
N LEU A 25 15.70 -8.25 6.88
CA LEU A 25 14.63 -7.88 5.93
C LEU A 25 15.04 -6.81 4.89
N PRO A 26 15.71 -5.71 5.25
CA PRO A 26 16.18 -4.74 4.26
C PRO A 26 17.19 -5.34 3.28
N VAL A 27 18.09 -6.20 3.77
CA VAL A 27 19.10 -6.91 2.95
C VAL A 27 18.41 -7.91 2.04
N THR A 28 17.44 -8.66 2.56
CA THR A 28 16.67 -9.63 1.78
C THR A 28 15.83 -8.93 0.71
N GLY A 29 15.20 -7.80 1.04
CA GLY A 29 14.47 -6.96 0.08
C GLY A 29 15.37 -6.46 -1.06
N LEU A 30 16.59 -6.05 -0.73
CA LEU A 30 17.61 -5.68 -1.71
C LEU A 30 17.94 -6.84 -2.66
N PHE A 31 18.18 -8.05 -2.10
CA PHE A 31 18.44 -9.24 -2.92
C PHE A 31 17.26 -9.61 -3.82
N VAL A 32 16.03 -9.55 -3.32
CA VAL A 32 14.82 -9.80 -4.11
C VAL A 32 14.69 -8.78 -5.25
N SER A 33 14.93 -7.50 -4.96
CA SER A 33 14.93 -6.44 -5.98
C SER A 33 15.99 -6.68 -7.05
N PHE A 34 17.21 -7.05 -6.66
CA PHE A 34 18.27 -7.43 -7.62
C PHE A 34 17.85 -8.63 -8.45
N ALA A 35 17.40 -9.71 -7.84
CA ALA A 35 17.01 -10.92 -8.55
C ALA A 35 15.89 -10.63 -9.57
N TYR A 36 14.90 -9.82 -9.19
CA TYR A 36 13.80 -9.42 -10.06
C TYR A 36 14.30 -8.64 -11.30
N TRP A 37 15.09 -7.59 -11.11
CA TRP A 37 15.58 -6.79 -12.20
C TRP A 37 16.58 -7.54 -13.08
N PHE A 38 17.49 -8.35 -12.49
CA PHE A 38 18.37 -9.21 -13.25
C PHE A 38 17.61 -10.21 -14.09
N PHE A 39 16.56 -10.83 -13.55
CA PHE A 39 15.72 -11.77 -14.28
C PHE A 39 15.04 -11.09 -15.48
N LEU A 40 14.39 -9.95 -15.27
CA LEU A 40 13.68 -9.24 -16.35
C LEU A 40 14.63 -8.77 -17.45
N LEU A 41 15.75 -8.17 -17.07
CA LEU A 41 16.72 -7.66 -18.04
C LEU A 41 17.43 -8.80 -18.79
N ALA A 42 17.75 -9.90 -18.11
CA ALA A 42 18.33 -11.08 -18.74
C ALA A 42 17.33 -11.75 -19.69
N LEU A 43 16.06 -11.88 -19.29
CA LEU A 43 15.00 -12.41 -20.14
C LEU A 43 14.83 -11.57 -21.42
N ALA A 44 14.76 -10.24 -21.27
CA ALA A 44 14.67 -9.33 -22.41
C ALA A 44 15.89 -9.47 -23.35
N ARG A 45 17.11 -9.51 -22.80
CA ARG A 45 18.35 -9.77 -23.55
C ARG A 45 18.28 -11.08 -24.32
N ASP A 46 17.86 -12.17 -23.67
CA ASP A 46 17.83 -13.51 -24.27
C ASP A 46 16.78 -13.61 -25.38
N VAL A 47 15.63 -12.97 -25.23
CA VAL A 47 14.60 -12.86 -26.28
C VAL A 47 15.17 -12.08 -27.48
N ILE A 48 15.76 -10.92 -27.25
CA ILE A 48 16.38 -10.10 -28.31
C ILE A 48 17.51 -10.88 -28.99
N GLY A 49 18.36 -11.53 -28.21
CA GLY A 49 19.45 -12.38 -28.71
C GLY A 49 18.95 -13.56 -29.56
N GLY A 50 17.88 -14.21 -29.14
CA GLY A 50 17.23 -15.29 -29.87
C GLY A 50 16.64 -14.82 -31.19
N VAL A 51 15.88 -13.71 -31.19
CA VAL A 51 15.35 -13.11 -32.44
C VAL A 51 16.47 -12.73 -33.37
N ARG A 52 17.53 -12.06 -32.87
CA ARG A 52 18.71 -11.71 -33.65
C ARG A 52 19.38 -12.95 -34.25
N GLY A 53 19.53 -14.00 -33.46
CA GLY A 53 20.11 -15.28 -33.93
C GLY A 53 19.31 -15.92 -35.07
N LEU A 54 17.97 -15.90 -34.96
CA LEU A 54 17.06 -16.40 -36.00
C LEU A 54 17.20 -15.58 -37.30
N VAL A 55 17.21 -14.25 -37.18
CA VAL A 55 17.39 -13.34 -38.34
C VAL A 55 18.74 -13.60 -39.03
N ARG A 56 19.84 -13.67 -38.26
CA ARG A 56 21.18 -13.95 -38.81
C ARG A 56 21.24 -15.30 -39.54
N ARG A 57 20.62 -16.34 -38.97
CA ARG A 57 20.54 -17.66 -39.65
C ARG A 57 19.77 -17.58 -40.95
N LYS A 58 18.66 -16.86 -41.01
CA LYS A 58 17.88 -16.67 -42.25
C LYS A 58 18.66 -15.90 -43.31
N MET A 59 19.56 -15.00 -42.90
CA MET A 59 20.42 -14.20 -43.78
C MET A 59 21.73 -14.92 -44.15
N GLY A 60 21.97 -16.13 -43.70
CA GLY A 60 23.23 -16.86 -43.93
C GLY A 60 24.43 -16.27 -43.19
N LEU A 61 24.23 -15.43 -42.18
CA LEU A 61 25.30 -14.80 -41.43
C LEU A 61 25.77 -15.68 -40.27
N PRO A 62 27.05 -15.65 -39.87
CA PRO A 62 27.55 -16.44 -38.76
C PRO A 62 26.90 -15.99 -37.44
N VAL A 63 26.55 -16.95 -36.58
CA VAL A 63 26.05 -16.70 -35.22
C VAL A 63 27.14 -17.08 -34.23
N GLU A 64 27.84 -16.06 -33.74
CA GLU A 64 28.91 -16.24 -32.75
C GLU A 64 28.32 -16.22 -31.32
N LYS A 65 28.79 -17.13 -30.46
CA LYS A 65 28.33 -17.21 -29.04
C LYS A 65 28.83 -16.06 -28.16
N ARG A 66 29.93 -15.41 -28.55
CA ARG A 66 30.58 -14.31 -27.82
C ARG A 66 30.84 -13.14 -28.75
N ASP A 67 29.81 -12.63 -29.38
CA ASP A 67 29.91 -11.42 -30.15
C ASP A 67 29.80 -10.16 -29.27
N LEU A 68 30.16 -9.02 -29.85
CA LEU A 68 30.10 -7.73 -29.15
C LEU A 68 28.70 -7.47 -28.52
N PHE A 69 27.62 -7.88 -29.21
CA PHE A 69 26.25 -7.74 -28.68
C PHE A 69 26.08 -8.51 -27.36
N THR A 70 26.55 -9.75 -27.29
CA THR A 70 26.44 -10.58 -26.08
C THR A 70 27.22 -9.95 -24.92
N ILE A 71 28.43 -9.44 -25.19
CA ILE A 71 29.25 -8.80 -24.15
C ILE A 71 28.57 -7.52 -23.65
N VAL A 72 28.24 -6.61 -24.56
CA VAL A 72 27.62 -5.32 -24.20
C VAL A 72 26.28 -5.50 -23.50
N SER A 73 25.41 -6.40 -24.01
CA SER A 73 24.12 -6.65 -23.39
C SER A 73 24.25 -7.31 -22.01
N THR A 74 25.26 -8.14 -21.77
CA THR A 74 25.52 -8.70 -20.45
C THR A 74 26.01 -7.63 -19.48
N CYS A 75 26.93 -6.76 -19.90
CA CYS A 75 27.35 -5.62 -19.10
C CYS A 75 26.17 -4.68 -18.78
N PHE A 76 25.29 -4.45 -19.76
CA PHE A 76 24.07 -3.66 -19.57
C PHE A 76 23.16 -4.28 -18.49
N VAL A 77 22.88 -5.58 -18.58
CA VAL A 77 22.09 -6.29 -17.56
C VAL A 77 22.72 -6.15 -16.19
N ALA A 78 24.04 -6.30 -16.07
CA ALA A 78 24.73 -6.18 -14.79
C ALA A 78 24.59 -4.76 -14.20
N VAL A 79 24.92 -3.73 -14.99
CA VAL A 79 24.90 -2.33 -14.53
C VAL A 79 23.48 -1.88 -14.18
N PHE A 80 22.52 -2.11 -15.09
CA PHE A 80 21.15 -1.65 -14.88
C PHE A 80 20.39 -2.51 -13.85
N GLY A 81 20.69 -3.80 -13.73
CA GLY A 81 20.16 -4.64 -12.68
C GLY A 81 20.55 -4.13 -11.28
N ILE A 82 21.83 -3.76 -11.11
CA ILE A 82 22.33 -3.14 -9.88
C ILE A 82 21.66 -1.79 -9.66
N PHE A 83 21.63 -0.93 -10.67
CA PHE A 83 21.03 0.40 -10.56
C PHE A 83 19.56 0.34 -10.17
N PHE A 84 18.75 -0.45 -10.87
CA PHE A 84 17.32 -0.58 -10.55
C PHE A 84 17.08 -1.31 -9.23
N GLY A 85 17.90 -2.29 -8.86
CA GLY A 85 17.82 -2.94 -7.55
C GLY A 85 18.02 -1.95 -6.40
N ILE A 86 19.06 -1.12 -6.48
CA ILE A 86 19.34 -0.09 -5.48
C ILE A 86 18.20 0.95 -5.44
N THR A 87 17.81 1.49 -6.59
CA THR A 87 16.80 2.57 -6.64
C THR A 87 15.42 2.08 -6.20
N SER A 88 15.02 0.86 -6.55
CA SER A 88 13.76 0.27 -6.10
C SER A 88 13.74 0.10 -4.58
N THR A 89 14.82 -0.42 -4.00
CA THR A 89 14.93 -0.59 -2.54
C THR A 89 14.95 0.77 -1.83
N TRP A 90 15.72 1.73 -2.38
CA TRP A 90 15.77 3.09 -1.83
C TRP A 90 14.38 3.73 -1.80
N ASN A 91 13.65 3.68 -2.93
CA ASN A 91 12.32 4.26 -3.03
C ASN A 91 11.32 3.59 -2.06
N ALA A 92 11.38 2.26 -1.91
CA ALA A 92 10.52 1.53 -0.99
C ALA A 92 10.76 1.91 0.49
N LEU A 93 12.01 2.21 0.84
CA LEU A 93 12.42 2.56 2.21
C LEU A 93 12.45 4.08 2.47
N SER A 94 12.25 4.90 1.45
CA SER A 94 12.27 6.36 1.57
C SER A 94 11.11 6.85 2.45
N GLU A 95 11.31 8.00 3.09
CA GLU A 95 10.25 8.66 3.82
C GLU A 95 9.08 9.02 2.90
N PRO A 96 7.83 8.89 3.38
CA PRO A 96 6.66 9.24 2.61
C PRO A 96 6.63 10.76 2.35
N THR A 97 6.21 11.12 1.14
CA THR A 97 6.04 12.53 0.72
C THR A 97 4.57 12.82 0.50
N VAL A 98 4.17 14.07 0.81
CA VAL A 98 2.81 14.53 0.52
C VAL A 98 2.75 15.02 -0.93
N GLU A 99 1.85 14.44 -1.71
CA GLU A 99 1.56 14.87 -3.07
C GLU A 99 0.26 15.68 -3.09
N PRO A 100 0.31 17.01 -3.25
CA PRO A 100 -0.89 17.83 -3.28
C PRO A 100 -1.61 17.68 -4.61
N MET A 101 -2.93 17.43 -4.54
CA MET A 101 -3.81 17.37 -5.68
C MET A 101 -5.03 18.27 -5.46
N THR A 102 -5.45 18.99 -6.49
CA THR A 102 -6.68 19.77 -6.45
C THR A 102 -7.78 19.05 -7.22
N VAL A 103 -8.90 18.79 -6.55
CA VAL A 103 -10.08 18.16 -7.13
C VAL A 103 -11.19 19.20 -7.33
N ALA A 104 -11.66 19.35 -8.55
CA ALA A 104 -12.81 20.20 -8.86
C ALA A 104 -14.11 19.40 -8.66
N VAL A 105 -14.94 19.84 -7.72
CA VAL A 105 -16.24 19.23 -7.42
C VAL A 105 -17.34 20.09 -8.00
N ARG A 106 -18.24 19.48 -8.77
CA ARG A 106 -19.38 20.20 -9.38
C ARG A 106 -20.36 20.66 -8.29
N ASN A 107 -20.81 21.89 -8.35
CA ASN A 107 -21.77 22.50 -7.42
C ASN A 107 -21.30 22.48 -5.95
N LEU A 108 -19.98 22.49 -5.71
CA LEU A 108 -19.46 22.58 -4.35
C LEU A 108 -19.89 23.91 -3.72
N PRO A 109 -20.48 23.87 -2.49
CA PRO A 109 -20.78 25.10 -1.76
C PRO A 109 -19.53 25.95 -1.52
N PRO A 110 -19.61 27.28 -1.65
CA PRO A 110 -18.46 28.16 -1.44
C PRO A 110 -17.77 28.00 -0.09
N GLU A 111 -18.52 27.62 0.96
CA GLU A 111 -18.01 27.39 2.32
C GLU A 111 -17.05 26.20 2.37
N LEU A 112 -17.17 25.25 1.45
CA LEU A 112 -16.30 24.09 1.33
C LEU A 112 -15.13 24.31 0.36
N GLU A 113 -15.05 25.47 -0.28
CA GLU A 113 -13.89 25.78 -1.11
C GLU A 113 -12.61 25.78 -0.27
N GLY A 114 -11.57 25.14 -0.78
CA GLY A 114 -10.30 24.95 -0.06
C GLY A 114 -10.35 23.96 1.09
N PHE A 115 -11.42 23.16 1.23
CA PHE A 115 -11.48 22.07 2.21
C PHE A 115 -10.38 21.04 1.92
N LYS A 116 -9.52 20.79 2.90
CA LYS A 116 -8.34 19.94 2.75
C LYS A 116 -8.58 18.56 3.31
N VAL A 117 -8.45 17.56 2.46
CA VAL A 117 -8.50 16.14 2.84
C VAL A 117 -7.13 15.54 2.66
N ALA A 118 -6.58 14.92 3.70
CA ALA A 118 -5.41 14.07 3.57
C ALA A 118 -5.85 12.62 3.43
N GLN A 119 -5.31 11.93 2.43
CA GLN A 119 -5.47 10.48 2.28
C GLN A 119 -4.17 9.77 2.67
N ILE A 120 -4.30 8.76 3.51
CA ILE A 120 -3.26 7.80 3.84
C ILE A 120 -3.72 6.46 3.29
N THR A 121 -2.85 5.73 2.59
CA THR A 121 -3.14 4.40 2.08
C THR A 121 -1.95 3.48 2.30
N ASP A 122 -2.19 2.17 2.42
CA ASP A 122 -1.12 1.16 2.41
C ASP A 122 0.00 1.43 3.43
N LEU A 123 -0.38 1.69 4.67
CA LEU A 123 0.58 1.98 5.74
C LEU A 123 1.47 0.77 6.03
N HIS A 124 0.90 -0.45 5.95
CA HIS A 124 1.59 -1.74 6.13
C HIS A 124 2.53 -1.76 7.33
N ALA A 125 2.08 -1.19 8.47
CA ALA A 125 2.87 -1.18 9.69
C ALA A 125 3.31 -2.60 10.04
N SER A 126 4.62 -2.83 10.15
CA SER A 126 5.23 -4.14 10.28
C SER A 126 6.66 -4.03 10.78
N ASN A 127 7.33 -5.15 10.95
CA ASN A 127 8.75 -5.15 11.28
C ASN A 127 9.62 -4.45 10.21
N LEU A 128 9.15 -4.43 8.95
CA LEU A 128 9.83 -3.68 7.87
C LEU A 128 9.50 -2.19 7.93
N PHE A 129 8.26 -1.86 8.33
CA PHE A 129 7.76 -0.49 8.46
C PHE A 129 7.32 -0.25 9.92
N PRO A 130 8.28 -0.05 10.84
CA PRO A 130 8.01 0.11 12.27
C PRO A 130 7.42 1.49 12.59
N ALA A 131 7.15 1.74 13.86
CA ALA A 131 6.59 2.99 14.40
C ALA A 131 7.20 4.27 13.82
N ALA A 132 8.51 4.28 13.56
CA ALA A 132 9.19 5.43 12.98
C ALA A 132 8.65 5.83 11.60
N ARG A 133 8.21 4.85 10.78
CA ARG A 133 7.57 5.15 9.50
C ARG A 133 6.17 5.72 9.69
N THR A 134 5.38 5.15 10.58
CA THR A 134 4.06 5.69 10.95
C THR A 134 4.19 7.12 11.48
N GLU A 135 5.20 7.39 12.31
CA GLU A 135 5.50 8.73 12.83
C GLU A 135 5.84 9.71 11.70
N ALA A 136 6.66 9.29 10.72
CA ALA A 136 7.00 10.11 9.56
C ALA A 136 5.74 10.45 8.72
N VAL A 137 4.83 9.49 8.51
CA VAL A 137 3.53 9.70 7.85
C VAL A 137 2.71 10.72 8.61
N VAL A 138 2.53 10.53 9.92
CA VAL A 138 1.74 11.42 10.79
C VAL A 138 2.30 12.84 10.79
N LYS A 139 3.63 12.97 10.84
CA LYS A 139 4.32 14.28 10.75
C LYS A 139 4.01 14.96 9.41
N ALA A 140 4.20 14.26 8.29
CA ALA A 140 3.96 14.79 6.95
C ALA A 140 2.50 15.23 6.76
N VAL A 141 1.54 14.42 7.22
CA VAL A 141 0.11 14.75 7.18
C VAL A 141 -0.20 15.98 8.03
N ASN A 142 0.31 16.07 9.26
CA ASN A 142 0.08 17.20 10.14
C ASN A 142 0.70 18.52 9.61
N GLU A 143 1.84 18.44 8.93
CA GLU A 143 2.46 19.60 8.25
C GLU A 143 1.59 20.13 7.11
N ALA A 144 0.85 19.27 6.41
CA ALA A 144 -0.12 19.66 5.39
C ALA A 144 -1.36 20.37 5.96
N LYS A 145 -1.61 20.24 7.27
CA LYS A 145 -2.74 20.83 8.00
C LYS A 145 -4.09 20.48 7.35
N PRO A 146 -4.45 19.20 7.27
CA PRO A 146 -5.72 18.79 6.70
C PRO A 146 -6.89 19.15 7.63
N ASP A 147 -8.04 19.38 7.04
CA ASP A 147 -9.31 19.52 7.75
C ASP A 147 -9.90 18.15 8.13
N LEU A 148 -9.67 17.14 7.28
CA LEU A 148 -10.15 15.77 7.40
C LEU A 148 -9.02 14.80 7.05
N VAL A 149 -8.91 13.68 7.74
CA VAL A 149 -7.98 12.59 7.40
C VAL A 149 -8.75 11.33 7.06
N LEU A 150 -8.42 10.71 5.95
CA LEU A 150 -8.99 9.46 5.46
C LEU A 150 -7.88 8.40 5.32
N ILE A 151 -8.11 7.21 5.86
CA ILE A 151 -7.17 6.09 5.76
C ILE A 151 -7.87 4.96 5.00
N THR A 152 -7.37 4.65 3.81
CA THR A 152 -8.07 3.77 2.88
C THR A 152 -7.63 2.31 2.97
N GLY A 153 -7.31 1.82 4.18
CA GLY A 153 -7.01 0.41 4.44
C GLY A 153 -5.55 0.03 4.42
N ASP A 154 -5.30 -1.25 4.58
CA ASP A 154 -3.98 -1.87 4.65
C ASP A 154 -3.09 -1.22 5.74
N PHE A 155 -3.62 -1.16 6.96
CA PHE A 155 -2.93 -0.55 8.09
C PHE A 155 -1.69 -1.34 8.51
N SER A 156 -1.74 -2.68 8.39
CA SER A 156 -0.74 -3.52 9.03
C SER A 156 -0.53 -4.86 8.34
N ASP A 157 0.72 -5.33 8.42
CA ASP A 157 1.13 -6.67 8.02
C ASP A 157 1.55 -7.53 9.20
N GLY A 158 1.55 -8.84 8.96
CA GLY A 158 2.04 -9.83 9.93
C GLY A 158 0.96 -10.31 10.90
N PRO A 159 1.20 -11.48 11.53
CA PRO A 159 0.24 -12.13 12.42
C PRO A 159 0.10 -11.40 13.76
N LEU A 160 -1.08 -11.53 14.38
CA LEU A 160 -1.37 -11.08 15.76
C LEU A 160 -1.72 -12.28 16.66
N ASP A 161 -1.11 -13.42 16.38
CA ASP A 161 -1.31 -14.72 17.03
C ASP A 161 -0.73 -14.81 18.45
N ARG A 162 0.19 -13.90 18.79
CA ARG A 162 0.93 -13.83 20.06
C ARG A 162 0.80 -12.45 20.69
N GLU A 163 0.80 -12.40 22.01
CA GLU A 163 0.77 -11.16 22.78
C GLU A 163 1.88 -10.19 22.39
N ALA A 164 3.09 -10.68 22.22
CA ALA A 164 4.23 -9.87 21.79
C ALA A 164 4.01 -9.23 20.39
N ALA A 165 3.35 -9.93 19.47
CA ALA A 165 3.01 -9.39 18.15
C ALA A 165 1.93 -8.33 18.24
N VAL A 166 0.93 -8.51 19.11
CA VAL A 166 -0.12 -7.52 19.39
C VAL A 166 0.50 -6.26 20.00
N LEU A 167 1.37 -6.39 21.01
CA LEU A 167 2.05 -5.25 21.64
C LEU A 167 2.94 -4.50 20.64
N GLN A 168 3.67 -5.23 19.80
CA GLN A 168 4.50 -4.59 18.77
C GLN A 168 3.64 -3.81 17.77
N ARG A 169 2.52 -4.39 17.32
CA ARG A 169 1.63 -3.74 16.37
C ARG A 169 0.94 -2.52 16.97
N ASP A 170 0.56 -2.60 18.24
CA ASP A 170 0.04 -1.46 18.98
C ASP A 170 1.06 -0.32 19.04
N ALA A 171 2.33 -0.65 19.32
CA ALA A 171 3.42 0.32 19.29
C ALA A 171 3.69 0.91 17.88
N ASP A 172 3.63 0.07 16.82
CA ASP A 172 3.85 0.52 15.45
C ASP A 172 2.75 1.46 14.94
N LEU A 173 1.52 1.30 15.42
CA LEU A 173 0.36 2.13 15.06
C LEU A 173 0.11 3.28 16.05
N ALA A 174 0.74 3.28 17.22
CA ALA A 174 0.57 4.31 18.25
C ALA A 174 0.74 5.75 17.74
N PRO A 175 1.67 6.05 16.80
CA PRO A 175 1.80 7.40 16.25
C PRO A 175 0.53 7.94 15.59
N LEU A 176 -0.41 7.08 15.12
CA LEU A 176 -1.68 7.51 14.53
C LEU A 176 -2.49 8.40 15.49
N SER A 177 -2.39 8.19 16.81
CA SER A 177 -3.01 9.06 17.81
C SER A 177 -2.51 10.52 17.78
N GLY A 178 -1.39 10.77 17.10
CA GLY A 178 -0.85 12.10 16.85
C GLY A 178 -1.43 12.83 15.63
N LEU A 179 -2.28 12.19 14.83
CA LEU A 179 -2.94 12.83 13.68
C LEU A 179 -3.84 13.98 14.14
N LYS A 180 -3.86 15.06 13.35
CA LYS A 180 -4.62 16.27 13.66
C LYS A 180 -5.52 16.63 12.48
N ALA A 181 -6.83 16.56 12.68
CA ALA A 181 -7.84 16.98 11.73
C ALA A 181 -9.07 17.52 12.47
N ALA A 182 -9.54 18.70 12.09
CA ALA A 182 -10.65 19.37 12.79
C ALA A 182 -11.98 18.60 12.68
N TYR A 183 -12.13 17.83 11.59
CA TYR A 183 -13.38 17.11 11.26
C TYR A 183 -13.26 15.60 11.36
N GLY A 184 -12.19 15.10 11.97
CA GLY A 184 -12.03 13.69 12.31
C GLY A 184 -11.05 12.92 11.42
N ILE A 185 -10.85 11.68 11.84
CA ILE A 185 -9.96 10.71 11.18
C ILE A 185 -10.79 9.46 10.96
N PHE A 186 -11.06 9.14 9.70
CA PHE A 186 -11.87 7.98 9.31
C PHE A 186 -11.02 7.00 8.51
N GLY A 187 -11.32 5.72 8.68
CA GLY A 187 -10.64 4.67 7.94
C GLY A 187 -11.59 3.59 7.45
N VAL A 188 -11.16 2.83 6.48
CA VAL A 188 -11.79 1.59 6.03
C VAL A 188 -10.80 0.45 6.10
N THR A 189 -11.28 -0.77 6.01
CA THR A 189 -10.43 -1.95 5.89
C THR A 189 -9.98 -2.13 4.44
N GLY A 190 -8.72 -2.58 4.27
CA GLY A 190 -8.21 -3.07 3.00
C GLY A 190 -8.17 -4.59 2.96
N ASN A 191 -7.53 -5.16 1.95
CA ASN A 191 -7.46 -6.61 1.81
C ASN A 191 -6.54 -7.27 2.87
N HIS A 192 -5.53 -6.58 3.39
CA HIS A 192 -4.63 -7.11 4.41
C HIS A 192 -5.30 -7.32 5.75
N GLU A 193 -6.33 -6.57 6.10
CA GLU A 193 -7.13 -6.77 7.29
C GLU A 193 -7.90 -8.11 7.25
N TYR A 194 -8.16 -8.66 6.06
CA TYR A 194 -8.92 -9.92 5.89
C TYR A 194 -8.06 -11.17 5.67
N ILE A 195 -6.76 -11.03 5.44
CA ILE A 195 -5.86 -12.19 5.20
C ILE A 195 -5.75 -13.07 6.45
N ARG A 196 -5.96 -12.51 7.65
CA ARG A 196 -5.69 -13.16 8.93
C ARG A 196 -6.93 -13.22 9.82
N PRO A 197 -7.05 -14.26 10.66
CA PRO A 197 -8.21 -14.41 11.55
C PRO A 197 -8.26 -13.38 12.67
N GLU A 198 -7.15 -12.70 12.99
CA GLU A 198 -7.07 -11.74 14.10
C GLU A 198 -7.51 -10.31 13.71
N ARG A 199 -8.31 -10.15 12.65
CA ARG A 199 -8.81 -8.87 12.15
C ARG A 199 -9.36 -7.97 13.27
N GLU A 200 -10.25 -8.50 14.12
CA GLU A 200 -10.88 -7.71 15.17
C GLU A 200 -9.87 -7.13 16.18
N LYS A 201 -8.82 -7.90 16.52
CA LYS A 201 -7.74 -7.38 17.37
C LYS A 201 -7.02 -6.19 16.72
N LEU A 202 -6.80 -6.26 15.42
CA LEU A 202 -6.19 -5.16 14.67
C LEU A 202 -7.10 -3.93 14.65
N LEU A 203 -8.39 -4.11 14.38
CA LEU A 203 -9.36 -3.01 14.39
C LEU A 203 -9.49 -2.35 15.77
N GLU A 204 -9.43 -3.14 16.85
CA GLU A 204 -9.39 -2.60 18.22
C GLU A 204 -8.16 -1.72 18.46
N ILE A 205 -6.99 -2.14 17.98
CA ILE A 205 -5.75 -1.34 18.05
C ILE A 205 -5.95 -0.02 17.31
N ILE A 206 -6.42 -0.08 16.04
CA ILE A 206 -6.61 1.10 15.20
C ILE A 206 -7.60 2.09 15.83
N ARG A 207 -8.75 1.59 16.32
CA ARG A 207 -9.77 2.41 17.01
C ARG A 207 -9.22 3.07 18.28
N ARG A 208 -8.37 2.36 19.04
CA ARG A 208 -7.69 2.89 20.24
C ARG A 208 -6.80 4.08 19.91
N HIS A 209 -6.22 4.11 18.73
CA HIS A 209 -5.39 5.23 18.27
C HIS A 209 -6.19 6.34 17.56
N GLY A 210 -7.52 6.37 17.72
CA GLY A 210 -8.36 7.49 17.37
C GLY A 210 -8.89 7.47 15.92
N VAL A 211 -8.75 6.38 15.20
CA VAL A 211 -9.31 6.22 13.86
C VAL A 211 -10.72 5.62 13.96
N VAL A 212 -11.71 6.28 13.38
CA VAL A 212 -13.08 5.77 13.24
C VAL A 212 -13.13 4.86 12.01
N ILE A 213 -13.24 3.56 12.21
CA ILE A 213 -13.33 2.59 11.11
C ILE A 213 -14.79 2.48 10.66
N LEU A 214 -15.01 2.71 9.37
CA LEU A 214 -16.29 2.59 8.68
C LEU A 214 -16.35 1.23 7.96
N GLU A 215 -17.31 0.41 8.36
CA GLU A 215 -17.51 -0.96 7.84
C GLU A 215 -18.87 -1.03 7.13
N ASN A 216 -18.92 -0.66 5.85
CA ASN A 216 -20.16 -0.42 5.10
C ASN A 216 -21.07 0.60 5.79
N GLU A 217 -20.47 1.66 6.28
CA GLU A 217 -21.13 2.71 7.04
C GLU A 217 -20.84 4.09 6.46
N ALA A 218 -21.75 5.03 6.75
CA ALA A 218 -21.56 6.43 6.38
C ALA A 218 -21.78 7.34 7.58
N VAL A 219 -20.94 8.34 7.74
CA VAL A 219 -20.99 9.34 8.80
C VAL A 219 -21.08 10.72 8.20
N SER A 220 -22.09 11.50 8.63
CA SER A 220 -22.23 12.90 8.25
C SER A 220 -21.61 13.82 9.29
N ILE A 221 -20.76 14.72 8.86
CA ILE A 221 -20.09 15.74 9.67
C ILE A 221 -20.51 17.15 9.23
N ALA A 222 -20.59 18.07 10.19
CA ALA A 222 -20.89 19.47 9.90
C ALA A 222 -19.61 20.26 9.70
N VAL A 223 -19.39 20.76 8.48
CA VAL A 223 -18.20 21.55 8.09
C VAL A 223 -18.65 22.97 7.72
N LYS A 224 -18.33 23.95 8.52
CA LYS A 224 -18.73 25.37 8.28
C LYS A 224 -20.23 25.54 7.97
N GLY A 225 -21.09 24.76 8.65
CA GLY A 225 -22.55 24.79 8.45
C GLY A 225 -23.06 23.97 7.25
N ARG A 226 -22.17 23.32 6.52
CA ARG A 226 -22.51 22.39 5.43
C ARG A 226 -22.40 20.95 5.90
N ARG A 227 -23.10 20.06 5.24
CA ARG A 227 -23.04 18.62 5.56
C ARG A 227 -22.10 17.92 4.60
N VAL A 228 -21.08 17.28 5.17
CA VAL A 228 -20.14 16.43 4.44
C VAL A 228 -20.32 15.01 4.93
N THR A 229 -20.58 14.07 4.03
CA THR A 229 -20.70 12.65 4.39
C THR A 229 -19.47 11.88 3.91
N VAL A 230 -18.89 11.14 4.82
CA VAL A 230 -17.84 10.15 4.55
C VAL A 230 -18.51 8.78 4.59
N ALA A 231 -18.47 8.07 3.46
CA ALA A 231 -18.99 6.71 3.32
C ALA A 231 -17.82 5.74 3.15
N GLY A 232 -17.73 4.74 4.02
CA GLY A 232 -16.69 3.71 4.00
C GLY A 232 -17.26 2.36 3.61
N VAL A 233 -16.60 1.67 2.70
CA VAL A 233 -17.02 0.34 2.22
C VAL A 233 -15.88 -0.65 2.44
N ASP A 234 -16.23 -1.85 2.93
CA ASP A 234 -15.29 -2.93 3.11
C ASP A 234 -14.64 -3.36 1.80
N ASP A 235 -13.41 -3.84 1.88
CA ASP A 235 -12.74 -4.42 0.72
C ASP A 235 -13.42 -5.70 0.23
N LEU A 236 -13.28 -6.02 -1.06
CA LEU A 236 -13.81 -7.27 -1.66
C LEU A 236 -13.22 -8.54 -1.02
N ALA A 237 -12.10 -8.44 -0.33
CA ALA A 237 -11.53 -9.54 0.43
C ALA A 237 -12.44 -10.00 1.58
N ALA A 238 -13.30 -9.13 2.10
CA ALA A 238 -14.30 -9.48 3.12
C ALA A 238 -15.20 -10.64 2.66
N GLU A 239 -15.69 -10.59 1.43
CA GLU A 239 -16.53 -11.67 0.87
C GLU A 239 -15.74 -12.94 0.60
N ARG A 240 -14.52 -12.81 0.06
CA ARG A 240 -13.66 -13.95 -0.28
C ARG A 240 -13.24 -14.76 0.95
N THR A 241 -13.10 -14.11 2.08
CA THR A 241 -12.71 -14.73 3.35
C THR A 241 -13.91 -15.14 4.20
N GLY A 242 -15.13 -14.72 3.83
CA GLY A 242 -16.35 -14.95 4.61
C GLY A 242 -16.42 -14.11 5.90
N ALA A 243 -15.57 -13.09 6.03
CA ALA A 243 -15.50 -12.24 7.22
C ALA A 243 -16.43 -11.02 7.17
N GLY A 244 -17.10 -10.80 6.03
CA GLY A 244 -17.99 -9.68 5.82
C GLY A 244 -18.53 -9.63 4.40
N ARG A 245 -19.02 -8.48 3.98
CA ARG A 245 -19.56 -8.25 2.64
C ARG A 245 -19.16 -6.85 2.15
N HIS A 246 -18.77 -6.74 0.90
CA HIS A 246 -18.65 -5.45 0.23
C HIS A 246 -20.05 -4.93 -0.13
N ASP A 247 -20.56 -3.92 0.56
CA ASP A 247 -21.92 -3.40 0.37
C ASP A 247 -21.97 -1.93 -0.01
N LEU A 248 -21.48 -1.62 -1.20
CA LEU A 248 -21.54 -0.25 -1.74
C LEU A 248 -22.99 0.26 -1.85
N ALA A 249 -23.90 -0.57 -2.38
CA ALA A 249 -25.29 -0.19 -2.57
C ALA A 249 -26.00 0.09 -1.24
N GLY A 250 -25.82 -0.78 -0.24
CA GLY A 250 -26.38 -0.59 1.11
C GLY A 250 -25.80 0.65 1.78
N THR A 251 -24.50 0.86 1.69
CA THR A 251 -23.81 2.01 2.28
C THR A 251 -24.29 3.34 1.70
N LEU A 252 -24.57 3.39 0.40
CA LEU A 252 -25.06 4.58 -0.28
C LEU A 252 -26.59 4.75 -0.21
N THR A 253 -27.32 3.72 0.18
CA THR A 253 -28.77 3.79 0.35
C THR A 253 -29.09 4.69 1.55
N ASN A 254 -30.07 5.59 1.39
CA ASN A 254 -30.53 6.52 2.43
C ASN A 254 -29.51 7.60 2.85
N LEU A 255 -28.46 7.84 2.07
CA LEU A 255 -27.67 9.04 2.29
C LEU A 255 -28.57 10.27 2.04
N ALA A 256 -28.59 11.20 3.01
CA ALA A 256 -29.29 12.47 2.88
C ALA A 256 -28.74 13.26 1.69
N ASP A 257 -29.49 14.28 1.23
CA ASP A 257 -28.97 15.26 0.27
C ASP A 257 -27.88 16.10 0.95
N ASP A 258 -26.65 15.60 0.88
CA ASP A 258 -25.48 16.22 1.49
C ASP A 258 -24.76 17.13 0.48
N ASP A 259 -24.16 18.19 1.03
CA ASP A 259 -23.43 19.17 0.22
C ASP A 259 -22.17 18.59 -0.44
N LEU A 260 -21.53 17.60 0.23
CA LEU A 260 -20.38 16.86 -0.29
C LEU A 260 -20.43 15.42 0.22
N ARG A 261 -20.20 14.45 -0.68
CA ARG A 261 -20.06 13.04 -0.35
C ARG A 261 -18.70 12.54 -0.75
N ILE A 262 -18.03 11.86 0.16
CA ILE A 262 -16.69 11.26 -0.04
C ILE A 262 -16.84 9.76 0.21
N LEU A 263 -16.60 8.96 -0.82
CA LEU A 263 -16.53 7.50 -0.71
C LEU A 263 -15.08 7.09 -0.53
N ILE A 264 -14.82 6.25 0.47
CA ILE A 264 -13.51 5.65 0.72
C ILE A 264 -13.57 4.13 0.67
N CYS A 265 -12.62 3.54 -0.06
CA CYS A 265 -12.42 2.10 -0.19
C CYS A 265 -11.02 1.85 -0.71
N LEU A 266 -10.41 0.71 -0.33
CA LEU A 266 -9.19 0.21 -0.96
C LEU A 266 -9.57 -0.78 -2.06
N LEU A 267 -9.78 -0.30 -3.28
CA LEU A 267 -10.03 -1.13 -4.46
C LEU A 267 -8.86 -1.02 -5.43
N TYR A 268 -8.19 -2.13 -5.67
CA TYR A 268 -7.11 -2.21 -6.67
C TYR A 268 -7.61 -2.38 -8.11
N THR A 269 -8.90 -2.61 -8.30
CA THR A 269 -9.47 -2.77 -9.64
C THR A 269 -10.59 -1.76 -9.84
N SER A 270 -10.51 -1.04 -10.94
CA SER A 270 -11.44 -0.01 -11.39
C SER A 270 -12.81 -0.54 -11.83
N ASP A 271 -13.21 -1.72 -11.40
CA ASP A 271 -14.50 -2.33 -11.78
C ASP A 271 -15.69 -1.76 -10.99
N ALA A 272 -15.45 -0.73 -10.18
CA ALA A 272 -16.48 -0.01 -9.42
C ALA A 272 -16.88 1.34 -10.07
N ALA A 273 -16.64 1.52 -11.37
CA ALA A 273 -17.08 2.71 -12.11
C ALA A 273 -18.36 2.44 -12.92
#